data_d11f718ae66ade2d4ccb7bef1461dce0
#
_entry.id   d11f718ae66ade2d4ccb7bef1461dce0
#
_cell.length_a   1.000
_cell.length_b   1.000
_cell.length_c   1.000
_cell.angle_alpha   90.00
_cell.angle_beta   90.00
_cell.angle_gamma   90.00
#
_symmetry.space_group_name_H-M   'P 1'
#
loop_
_entity.id
_entity.type
_entity.pdbx_description
1 polymer ?
#
loop_
_entity_poly.entity_id
_entity_poly.type
_entity_poly.pdbx_seq_one_letter_code
_entity_poly.pdbx_strand_id
1 'polypeptide(L)'
;AGEYLIATDNIAADNLVAGKTASGSTWTVTADNPTSLINALYDAAREITEDSNYFPTHLCVSPDVWEKLGSQLDGSKRPILGYTTNGVIGQNSIGRVGGLQYTGMDVMGLQLVVDNNFASGTMLVVYAPGFEIYEAQQGVLSIANPSTLSRTFSYYGYFATFVAKSSFIQSITIA
;
A
#
# COMPACT_ATOMS: atom_id res chain seq x y z
N ALA A 1 -10.28 -21.34 -4.62
CA ALA A 1 -10.39 -20.17 -3.73
C ALA A 1 -9.10 -19.33 -3.71
N GLY A 2 -7.93 -19.95 -3.57
CA GLY A 2 -6.65 -19.21 -3.52
C GLY A 2 -6.35 -18.40 -4.78
N GLU A 3 -6.54 -18.97 -5.97
CA GLU A 3 -6.31 -18.26 -7.24
C GLU A 3 -7.27 -17.07 -7.44
N TYR A 4 -8.49 -17.17 -6.96
CA TYR A 4 -9.46 -16.08 -7.00
C TYR A 4 -9.00 -14.91 -6.12
N LEU A 5 -8.56 -15.17 -4.91
CA LEU A 5 -8.06 -14.13 -3.98
C LEU A 5 -6.84 -13.39 -4.54
N ILE A 6 -5.89 -14.13 -5.13
CA ILE A 6 -4.72 -13.53 -5.79
C ILE A 6 -5.14 -12.64 -6.97
N ALA A 7 -6.10 -13.08 -7.78
CA ALA A 7 -6.57 -12.30 -8.91
C ALA A 7 -7.29 -11.02 -8.47
N THR A 8 -8.07 -11.04 -7.41
CA THR A 8 -8.76 -9.85 -6.87
C THR A 8 -7.79 -8.84 -6.28
N ASP A 9 -6.74 -9.31 -5.61
CA ASP A 9 -5.68 -8.48 -5.05
C ASP A 9 -4.88 -7.76 -6.17
N ASN A 10 -4.49 -8.49 -7.21
CA ASN A 10 -3.85 -7.91 -8.38
C ASN A 10 -4.71 -6.82 -9.06
N ILE A 11 -6.01 -7.09 -9.25
CA ILE A 11 -6.93 -6.12 -9.85
C ILE A 11 -7.05 -4.87 -8.98
N ALA A 12 -7.11 -5.02 -7.67
CA ALA A 12 -7.17 -3.90 -6.74
C ALA A 12 -5.91 -3.04 -6.81
N ALA A 13 -4.73 -3.65 -6.81
CA ALA A 13 -3.44 -2.97 -6.93
C ALA A 13 -3.31 -2.22 -8.27
N ASP A 14 -3.65 -2.86 -9.38
CA ASP A 14 -3.62 -2.26 -10.73
C ASP A 14 -4.56 -1.05 -10.84
N ASN A 15 -5.77 -1.16 -10.29
CA ASN A 15 -6.74 -0.07 -10.32
C ASN A 15 -6.36 1.09 -9.41
N LEU A 16 -5.72 0.85 -8.27
CA LEU A 16 -5.13 1.90 -7.45
C LEU A 16 -4.06 2.68 -8.23
N VAL A 17 -3.15 1.97 -8.89
CA VAL A 17 -2.09 2.58 -9.70
C VAL A 17 -2.67 3.33 -10.90
N ALA A 18 -3.67 2.77 -11.58
CA ALA A 18 -4.33 3.41 -12.73
C ALA A 18 -5.15 4.65 -12.34
N GLY A 19 -5.76 4.64 -11.13
CA GLY A 19 -6.58 5.73 -10.63
C GLY A 19 -5.81 6.91 -10.06
N LYS A 20 -4.49 6.83 -9.96
CA LYS A 20 -3.66 7.88 -9.37
C LYS A 20 -3.63 9.16 -10.20
N THR A 21 -3.50 10.29 -9.52
CA THR A 21 -3.09 11.54 -10.15
C THR A 21 -1.56 11.57 -10.24
N ALA A 22 -1.03 12.07 -11.37
CA ALA A 22 0.40 12.28 -11.48
C ALA A 22 0.83 13.33 -10.45
N SER A 23 1.63 12.92 -9.48
CA SER A 23 2.14 13.83 -8.45
C SER A 23 3.38 14.58 -8.93
N GLY A 24 3.48 15.85 -8.53
CA GLY A 24 4.73 16.62 -8.61
C GLY A 24 5.72 16.26 -7.50
N SER A 25 5.32 15.46 -6.52
CA SER A 25 6.14 15.12 -5.35
C SER A 25 7.20 14.08 -5.70
N THR A 26 8.44 14.35 -5.29
CA THR A 26 9.57 13.45 -5.52
C THR A 26 10.29 13.18 -4.20
N TRP A 27 10.51 11.91 -3.92
CA TRP A 27 11.38 11.47 -2.84
C TRP A 27 12.75 11.08 -3.41
N THR A 28 13.76 11.90 -3.13
CA THR A 28 15.16 11.54 -3.43
C THR A 28 15.71 10.72 -2.28
N VAL A 29 16.03 9.46 -2.55
CA VAL A 29 16.56 8.54 -1.54
C VAL A 29 18.01 8.92 -1.24
N THR A 30 18.21 9.59 -0.08
CA THR A 30 19.54 9.98 0.39
C THR A 30 19.81 9.29 1.73
N ALA A 31 20.98 8.69 1.88
CA ALA A 31 21.29 7.79 2.99
C ALA A 31 21.11 8.40 4.40
N ASP A 32 21.31 9.71 4.57
CA ASP A 32 21.32 10.35 5.88
C ASP A 32 20.45 11.63 5.92
N ASN A 33 19.50 11.78 5.01
CA ASN A 33 18.64 12.96 4.96
C ASN A 33 17.17 12.61 4.66
N PRO A 34 16.31 12.57 5.66
CA PRO A 34 14.90 12.26 5.52
C PRO A 34 14.05 13.42 5.01
N THR A 35 14.61 14.62 4.90
CA THR A 35 13.84 15.84 4.60
C THR A 35 13.09 15.70 3.29
N SER A 36 13.68 15.07 2.29
CA SER A 36 13.04 14.83 0.99
C SER A 36 11.82 13.91 1.11
N LEU A 37 11.90 12.85 1.91
CA LEU A 37 10.77 11.97 2.18
C LEU A 37 9.63 12.70 2.90
N ILE A 38 9.98 13.43 3.95
CA ILE A 38 9.02 14.19 4.76
C ILE A 38 8.29 15.22 3.88
N ASN A 39 9.04 15.99 3.09
CA ASN A 39 8.46 16.97 2.18
C ASN A 39 7.56 16.31 1.13
N ALA A 40 7.97 15.20 0.52
CA ALA A 40 7.17 14.50 -0.47
C ALA A 40 5.84 13.98 0.11
N LEU A 41 5.85 13.48 1.34
CA LEU A 41 4.63 13.03 2.04
C LEU A 41 3.70 14.21 2.35
N TYR A 42 4.24 15.33 2.85
CA TYR A 42 3.43 16.51 3.11
C TYR A 42 2.86 17.13 1.83
N ASP A 43 3.64 17.19 0.76
CA ASP A 43 3.17 17.70 -0.54
C ASP A 43 2.04 16.83 -1.09
N ALA A 44 2.19 15.51 -1.09
CA ALA A 44 1.14 14.61 -1.53
C ALA A 44 -0.12 14.73 -0.66
N ALA A 45 0.03 14.85 0.65
CA ALA A 45 -1.11 15.03 1.56
C ALA A 45 -1.80 16.38 1.32
N ARG A 46 -1.04 17.45 1.07
CA ARG A 46 -1.56 18.78 0.74
C ARG A 46 -2.39 18.73 -0.55
N GLU A 47 -1.85 18.15 -1.62
CA GLU A 47 -2.54 18.04 -2.91
C GLU A 47 -3.86 17.29 -2.78
N ILE A 48 -3.88 16.12 -2.08
CA ILE A 48 -5.13 15.39 -1.82
C ILE A 48 -6.12 16.28 -1.06
N THR A 49 -5.64 17.02 -0.05
CA THR A 49 -6.54 17.83 0.78
C THR A 49 -7.07 19.04 0.03
N GLU A 50 -6.26 19.72 -0.78
CA GLU A 50 -6.67 20.86 -1.61
C GLU A 50 -7.72 20.46 -2.64
N ASP A 51 -7.54 19.31 -3.30
CA ASP A 51 -8.42 18.86 -4.39
C ASP A 51 -9.69 18.14 -3.90
N SER A 52 -9.66 17.54 -2.73
CA SER A 52 -10.74 16.68 -2.25
C SER A 52 -11.43 17.16 -0.97
N ASN A 53 -10.80 18.05 -0.19
CA ASN A 53 -11.15 18.42 1.19
C ASN A 53 -11.10 17.25 2.20
N TYR A 54 -10.35 16.17 1.89
CA TYR A 54 -10.16 15.03 2.77
C TYR A 54 -8.67 14.80 3.03
N PHE A 55 -8.34 14.36 4.25
CA PHE A 55 -6.97 13.96 4.56
C PHE A 55 -6.70 12.52 4.13
N PRO A 56 -5.51 12.22 3.62
CA PRO A 56 -5.11 10.86 3.30
C PRO A 56 -5.06 9.99 4.56
N THR A 57 -5.28 8.71 4.39
CA THR A 57 -5.37 7.74 5.48
C THR A 57 -4.32 6.63 5.38
N HIS A 58 -3.89 6.30 4.16
CA HIS A 58 -3.01 5.16 3.90
C HIS A 58 -1.82 5.57 3.04
N LEU A 59 -0.70 4.87 3.28
CA LEU A 59 0.49 4.89 2.45
C LEU A 59 0.69 3.49 1.88
N CYS A 60 0.46 3.31 0.58
CA CYS A 60 0.61 2.05 -0.11
C CYS A 60 1.96 2.02 -0.82
N VAL A 61 2.75 0.98 -0.58
CA VAL A 61 4.12 0.88 -1.10
C VAL A 61 4.43 -0.53 -1.61
N SER A 62 5.34 -0.60 -2.58
CA SER A 62 5.95 -1.86 -2.98
C SER A 62 7.01 -2.32 -1.96
N PRO A 63 7.36 -3.61 -1.91
CA PRO A 63 8.32 -4.15 -0.93
C PRO A 63 9.70 -3.50 -0.97
N ASP A 64 10.19 -3.12 -2.16
CA ASP A 64 11.47 -2.43 -2.31
C ASP A 64 11.45 -0.99 -1.75
N VAL A 65 10.32 -0.31 -1.85
CA VAL A 65 10.12 1.00 -1.25
C VAL A 65 10.01 0.90 0.27
N TRP A 66 9.33 -0.15 0.77
CA TRP A 66 9.28 -0.44 2.19
C TRP A 66 10.68 -0.68 2.79
N GLU A 67 11.56 -1.42 2.10
CA GLU A 67 12.95 -1.60 2.51
C GLU A 67 13.69 -0.26 2.60
N LYS A 68 13.53 0.60 1.58
CA LYS A 68 14.13 1.94 1.56
C LYS A 68 13.60 2.83 2.70
N LEU A 69 12.30 2.78 2.99
CA LEU A 69 11.69 3.49 4.11
C LEU A 69 12.28 3.04 5.45
N GLY A 70 12.38 1.72 5.67
CA GLY A 70 12.91 1.14 6.90
C GLY A 70 14.41 1.41 7.11
N SER A 71 15.16 1.58 6.02
CA SER A 71 16.61 1.84 6.06
C SER A 71 16.97 3.33 6.18
N GLN A 72 15.98 4.24 6.13
CA GLN A 72 16.25 5.68 6.26
C GLN A 72 16.79 6.05 7.64
N LEU A 73 17.88 6.78 7.64
CA LEU A 73 18.57 7.27 8.84
C LEU A 73 18.49 8.79 8.91
N ASP A 74 18.60 9.34 10.10
CA ASP A 74 18.85 10.76 10.31
C ASP A 74 20.36 11.10 10.17
N GLY A 75 20.71 12.38 10.18
CA GLY A 75 22.10 12.83 10.11
C GLY A 75 22.97 12.35 11.28
N SER A 76 22.40 11.75 12.30
CA SER A 76 23.07 11.07 13.43
C SER A 76 23.05 9.55 13.30
N LYS A 77 22.70 9.02 12.13
CA LYS A 77 22.60 7.60 11.81
C LYS A 77 21.58 6.82 12.67
N ARG A 78 20.51 7.48 13.09
CA ARG A 78 19.41 6.85 13.82
C ARG A 78 18.27 6.57 12.84
N PRO A 79 17.58 5.41 12.96
CA PRO A 79 16.41 5.13 12.16
C PRO A 79 15.32 6.20 12.38
N ILE A 80 14.76 6.70 11.27
CA ILE A 80 13.72 7.72 11.31
C ILE A 80 12.38 7.11 11.66
N LEU A 81 12.09 5.97 11.07
CA LEU A 81 10.92 5.17 11.42
C LEU A 81 11.29 4.37 12.66
N GLY A 82 10.86 4.87 13.82
CA GLY A 82 11.15 4.23 15.10
C GLY A 82 10.46 2.88 15.22
N TYR A 83 11.23 1.86 15.54
CA TYR A 83 10.76 0.52 15.84
C TYR A 83 10.15 0.43 17.27
N THR A 84 9.42 1.43 17.73
CA THR A 84 8.96 1.45 19.11
C THR A 84 7.45 1.33 19.22
N THR A 85 7.02 0.28 19.85
CA THR A 85 5.67 0.15 20.39
C THR A 85 5.43 0.93 21.69
N ASN A 86 6.42 1.59 22.27
CA ASN A 86 6.26 2.38 23.49
C ASN A 86 7.38 3.42 23.67
N GLY A 87 7.34 4.48 22.87
CA GLY A 87 7.73 5.84 23.29
C GLY A 87 9.15 6.10 23.78
N VAL A 88 10.10 5.20 23.68
CA VAL A 88 11.50 5.49 24.02
C VAL A 88 12.36 5.42 22.78
N ILE A 89 12.40 6.53 22.07
CA ILE A 89 13.38 6.77 21.03
C ILE A 89 14.76 6.90 21.75
N GLY A 90 15.67 5.98 21.49
CA GLY A 90 17.05 6.25 21.84
C GLY A 90 17.90 5.14 22.40
N GLN A 91 17.47 3.94 22.54
CA GLN A 91 18.34 2.82 22.91
C GLN A 91 18.16 1.65 21.96
N ASN A 92 19.28 1.36 21.25
CA ASN A 92 19.66 0.06 20.65
C ASN A 92 18.59 -1.04 20.73
N SER A 93 17.49 -0.86 20.04
CA SER A 93 16.37 -1.80 20.10
C SER A 93 16.32 -2.73 18.89
N ILE A 94 17.48 -3.14 18.37
CA ILE A 94 17.59 -4.21 17.38
C ILE A 94 16.98 -5.54 17.88
N GLY A 95 16.62 -5.62 19.17
CA GLY A 95 16.09 -6.81 19.79
C GLY A 95 14.59 -6.89 20.02
N ARG A 96 13.77 -5.95 19.57
CA ARG A 96 12.31 -6.07 19.64
C ARG A 96 11.71 -6.39 18.28
N VAL A 97 11.29 -7.60 18.17
CA VAL A 97 10.59 -8.24 17.06
C VAL A 97 9.24 -7.53 16.84
N GLY A 98 9.20 -6.53 16.02
CA GLY A 98 7.97 -5.84 15.64
C GLY A 98 8.17 -5.02 14.37
N GLY A 99 9.42 -4.68 14.08
CA GLY A 99 9.76 -3.79 12.97
C GLY A 99 9.70 -4.42 11.57
N LEU A 100 9.55 -5.74 11.46
CA LEU A 100 9.44 -6.44 10.18
C LEU A 100 8.03 -6.94 9.88
N GLN A 101 7.03 -6.52 10.64
CA GLN A 101 5.63 -6.84 10.34
C GLN A 101 5.04 -5.79 9.40
N TYR A 102 4.36 -6.26 8.35
CA TYR A 102 3.70 -5.41 7.36
C TYR A 102 2.44 -4.71 7.87
N THR A 103 1.87 -5.18 8.97
CA THR A 103 0.60 -4.70 9.51
C THR A 103 0.79 -3.86 10.74
N GLY A 104 0.13 -2.69 10.76
CA GLY A 104 0.07 -1.82 11.94
C GLY A 104 1.25 -0.87 12.10
N MET A 105 2.03 -0.63 11.04
CA MET A 105 3.01 0.45 11.03
C MET A 105 2.35 1.73 10.52
N ASP A 106 2.55 2.81 11.25
CA ASP A 106 2.15 4.14 10.84
C ASP A 106 3.38 4.96 10.41
N VAL A 107 3.27 5.57 9.25
CA VAL A 107 4.27 6.52 8.75
C VAL A 107 3.64 7.91 8.77
N MET A 108 4.06 8.75 9.69
CA MET A 108 3.52 10.12 9.86
C MET A 108 1.98 10.16 10.02
N GLY A 109 1.39 9.15 10.66
CA GLY A 109 -0.05 9.03 10.85
C GLY A 109 -0.80 8.39 9.68
N LEU A 110 -0.09 7.98 8.63
CA LEU A 110 -0.65 7.20 7.53
C LEU A 110 -0.44 5.70 7.80
N GLN A 111 -1.49 4.92 7.69
CA GLN A 111 -1.38 3.47 7.81
C GLN A 111 -0.58 2.90 6.64
N LEU A 112 0.52 2.22 6.95
CA LEU A 112 1.38 1.61 5.93
C LEU A 112 0.76 0.31 5.43
N VAL A 113 0.62 0.21 4.11
CA VAL A 113 0.20 -1.01 3.40
C VAL A 113 1.31 -1.41 2.43
N VAL A 114 1.85 -2.60 2.62
CA VAL A 114 2.87 -3.16 1.72
C VAL A 114 2.22 -4.26 0.89
N ASP A 115 2.27 -4.11 -0.43
CA ASP A 115 1.66 -5.07 -1.35
C ASP A 115 2.68 -5.49 -2.41
N ASN A 116 2.83 -6.79 -2.56
CA ASN A 116 3.74 -7.40 -3.52
C ASN A 116 3.25 -7.32 -4.99
N ASN A 117 1.99 -6.94 -5.20
CA ASN A 117 1.42 -6.77 -6.52
C ASN A 117 1.75 -5.41 -7.14
N PHE A 118 2.25 -4.47 -6.34
CA PHE A 118 2.75 -3.19 -6.87
C PHE A 118 4.07 -3.37 -7.62
N ALA A 119 4.19 -2.70 -8.74
CA ALA A 119 5.46 -2.60 -9.46
C ALA A 119 6.53 -1.95 -8.56
N SER A 120 7.80 -2.37 -8.76
CA SER A 120 8.95 -1.80 -8.04
C SER A 120 8.98 -0.27 -8.15
N GLY A 121 9.26 0.42 -7.04
CA GLY A 121 9.29 1.87 -6.96
C GLY A 121 7.90 2.53 -6.79
N THR A 122 6.85 1.75 -6.58
CA THR A 122 5.50 2.32 -6.35
C THR A 122 5.36 2.83 -4.92
N MET A 123 4.95 4.09 -4.80
CA MET A 123 4.60 4.73 -3.54
C MET A 123 3.38 5.62 -3.76
N LEU A 124 2.27 5.29 -3.09
CA LEU A 124 0.99 5.98 -3.23
C LEU A 124 0.49 6.45 -1.87
N VAL A 125 0.09 7.71 -1.81
CA VAL A 125 -0.66 8.27 -0.67
C VAL A 125 -2.13 8.24 -1.04
N VAL A 126 -2.97 7.64 -0.20
CA VAL A 126 -4.35 7.28 -0.55
C VAL A 126 -5.33 7.72 0.53
N TYR A 127 -6.46 8.27 0.11
CA TYR A 127 -7.66 8.39 0.93
C TYR A 127 -8.51 7.13 0.73
N ALA A 128 -8.38 6.15 1.62
CA ALA A 128 -8.98 4.84 1.46
C ALA A 128 -10.51 4.81 1.27
N PRO A 129 -11.31 5.68 1.93
CA PRO A 129 -12.75 5.68 1.68
C PRO A 129 -13.16 6.08 0.26
N GLY A 130 -12.25 6.63 -0.54
CA GLY A 130 -12.46 6.93 -1.96
C GLY A 130 -12.20 5.76 -2.90
N PHE A 131 -11.74 4.63 -2.37
CA PHE A 131 -11.53 3.39 -3.11
C PHE A 131 -12.57 2.36 -2.68
N GLU A 132 -13.45 2.00 -3.60
CA GLU A 132 -14.57 1.11 -3.35
C GLU A 132 -14.35 -0.25 -4.00
N ILE A 133 -14.71 -1.29 -3.28
CA ILE A 133 -14.60 -2.69 -3.73
C ILE A 133 -16.01 -3.28 -3.78
N TYR A 134 -16.38 -3.81 -4.93
CA TYR A 134 -17.65 -4.47 -5.16
C TYR A 134 -17.41 -5.94 -5.44
N GLU A 135 -18.02 -6.80 -4.64
CA GLU A 135 -17.95 -8.23 -4.81
C GLU A 135 -19.37 -8.81 -4.91
N ALA A 136 -19.64 -9.55 -5.99
CA ALA A 136 -20.88 -10.29 -6.11
C ALA A 136 -20.73 -11.70 -5.54
N GLN A 137 -21.82 -12.24 -5.05
CA GLN A 137 -21.88 -13.53 -4.38
C GLN A 137 -21.21 -14.61 -5.22
N GLN A 138 -20.34 -15.34 -4.58
CA GLN A 138 -19.59 -16.45 -5.16
C GLN A 138 -20.39 -17.73 -5.07
N GLY A 139 -20.26 -18.56 -6.10
CA GLY A 139 -20.94 -19.85 -6.17
C GLY A 139 -20.02 -21.00 -6.52
N VAL A 140 -20.40 -22.20 -6.11
CA VAL A 140 -19.73 -23.43 -6.53
C VAL A 140 -20.62 -24.11 -7.58
N LEU A 141 -20.07 -24.29 -8.78
CA LEU A 141 -20.67 -25.09 -9.83
C LEU A 141 -20.05 -26.49 -9.79
N SER A 142 -20.86 -27.53 -9.68
CA SER A 142 -20.37 -28.90 -9.77
C SER A 142 -21.00 -29.58 -10.95
N ILE A 143 -20.17 -30.14 -11.83
CA ILE A 143 -20.59 -30.92 -12.98
C ILE A 143 -20.10 -32.35 -12.79
N ALA A 144 -21.05 -33.29 -12.81
CA ALA A 144 -20.72 -34.70 -12.84
C ALA A 144 -20.60 -35.16 -14.29
N ASN A 145 -19.50 -35.77 -14.66
CA ASN A 145 -19.32 -36.39 -15.97
C ASN A 145 -19.47 -37.91 -15.84
N PRO A 146 -20.63 -38.49 -16.26
CA PRO A 146 -20.89 -39.91 -16.11
C PRO A 146 -19.98 -40.80 -16.94
N SER A 147 -19.44 -40.29 -18.06
CA SER A 147 -18.60 -41.08 -18.96
C SER A 147 -17.19 -41.32 -18.42
N THR A 148 -16.71 -40.43 -17.55
CA THR A 148 -15.39 -40.54 -16.93
C THR A 148 -15.45 -40.78 -15.43
N LEU A 149 -16.66 -40.91 -14.83
CA LEU A 149 -16.88 -41.00 -13.38
C LEU A 149 -16.18 -39.91 -12.59
N SER A 150 -16.00 -38.73 -13.21
CA SER A 150 -15.35 -37.59 -12.61
C SER A 150 -16.36 -36.51 -12.22
N ARG A 151 -16.02 -35.71 -11.21
CA ARG A 151 -16.78 -34.53 -10.80
C ARG A 151 -15.87 -33.30 -10.84
N THR A 152 -16.25 -32.32 -11.64
CA THR A 152 -15.53 -31.04 -11.74
C THR A 152 -16.23 -30.03 -10.86
N PHE A 153 -15.47 -29.34 -10.00
CA PHE A 153 -15.94 -28.24 -9.21
C PHE A 153 -15.31 -26.96 -9.73
N SER A 154 -16.15 -26.00 -10.06
CA SER A 154 -15.72 -24.65 -10.47
C SER A 154 -16.25 -23.64 -9.45
N TYR A 155 -15.36 -22.72 -9.05
CA TYR A 155 -15.73 -21.61 -8.18
C TYR A 155 -15.74 -20.32 -9.02
N TYR A 156 -16.78 -19.53 -8.91
CA TYR A 156 -16.91 -18.29 -9.66
C TYR A 156 -17.37 -17.14 -8.76
N GLY A 157 -16.96 -15.95 -9.11
CA GLY A 157 -17.36 -14.72 -8.46
C GLY A 157 -17.11 -13.53 -9.39
N TYR A 158 -17.76 -12.43 -9.11
CA TYR A 158 -17.53 -11.17 -9.80
C TYR A 158 -16.93 -10.17 -8.82
N PHE A 159 -15.89 -9.49 -9.26
CA PHE A 159 -15.16 -8.52 -8.50
C PHE A 159 -14.95 -7.25 -9.34
N ALA A 160 -15.17 -6.10 -8.76
CA ALA A 160 -14.89 -4.82 -9.38
C ALA A 160 -14.36 -3.83 -8.34
N THR A 161 -13.44 -2.98 -8.75
CA THR A 161 -12.93 -1.89 -7.95
C THR A 161 -13.25 -0.56 -8.63
N PHE A 162 -13.47 0.46 -7.84
CA PHE A 162 -13.82 1.78 -8.31
C PHE A 162 -13.08 2.85 -7.51
N VAL A 163 -12.45 3.78 -8.22
CA VAL A 163 -11.85 4.99 -7.63
C VAL A 163 -12.79 6.15 -7.86
N ALA A 164 -13.37 6.68 -6.79
CA ALA A 164 -14.40 7.73 -6.87
C ALA A 164 -13.87 9.03 -7.48
N LYS A 165 -12.62 9.38 -7.18
CA LYS A 165 -11.89 10.52 -7.75
C LYS A 165 -10.41 10.21 -7.86
N SER A 166 -9.78 10.57 -8.97
CA SER A 166 -8.32 10.44 -9.12
C SER A 166 -7.53 11.28 -8.11
N SER A 167 -8.09 12.40 -7.65
CA SER A 167 -7.47 13.24 -6.62
C SER A 167 -7.37 12.61 -5.23
N PHE A 168 -8.00 11.46 -5.00
CA PHE A 168 -7.86 10.70 -3.74
C PHE A 168 -6.58 9.87 -3.67
N ILE A 169 -5.85 9.77 -4.79
CA ILE A 169 -4.64 8.95 -4.88
C ILE A 169 -3.54 9.81 -5.49
N GLN A 170 -2.48 10.04 -4.73
CA GLN A 170 -1.28 10.74 -5.19
C GLN A 170 -0.09 9.80 -5.23
N SER A 171 0.66 9.81 -6.34
CA SER A 171 1.88 9.03 -6.44
C SER A 171 3.09 9.89 -6.08
N ILE A 172 4.04 9.28 -5.37
CA ILE A 172 5.35 9.89 -5.10
C ILE A 172 6.37 9.21 -6.00
N THR A 173 7.10 10.02 -6.77
CA THR A 173 8.20 9.53 -7.60
C THR A 173 9.43 9.31 -6.74
N ILE A 174 10.08 8.16 -6.88
CA ILE A 174 11.32 7.82 -6.16
C ILE A 174 12.51 8.00 -7.11
N ALA A 175 13.46 8.86 -6.72
CA ALA A 175 14.64 9.21 -7.49
C ALA A 175 15.93 8.83 -6.74
#